data_858e6a631eadce7e4324233706ca54ec
#
_entry.id   858e6a631eadce7e4324233706ca54ec
#
_cell.length_a   1.000
_cell.length_b   1.000
_cell.length_c   1.000
_cell.angle_alpha   90.00
_cell.angle_beta   90.00
_cell.angle_gamma   90.00
#
_symmetry.space_group_name_H-M   'P 1'
#
loop_
_entity.id
_entity.type
_entity.pdbx_description
1 polymer ?
#
loop_
_entity_poly.entity_id
_entity_poly.type
_entity_poly.pdbx_seq_one_letter_code
_entity_poly.pdbx_strand_id
1 'polypeptide(L)'
;MTGELIEIEENKMKVVSLDGHRISIRNIDLKNSYDHKKVVVPGKTLQEVSKILSGNADDEVNIYLSDNHIVFEFDNTTVVSRLIEGEYFKIEQMLSSAYDTKVKINRRELLDSIDRATLLVKEGDKKPIIMNITDGNLELKISSFNGSMKEDIDIAKEGKDILIGFNPKFFIDALRVIDEEEVSLYMVNPKAPCFIKDDDGKFIYLILPVNFNAATN
;
A
#
# COMPACT_ATOMS: atom_id res chain seq x y z
N MET A 1 -3.03 0.75 -15.50
CA MET A 1 -2.20 -0.45 -15.70
C MET A 1 -2.95 -1.64 -15.17
N THR A 2 -2.91 -2.76 -15.84
CA THR A 2 -3.68 -3.96 -15.47
C THR A 2 -2.77 -5.11 -15.00
N GLY A 3 -1.49 -4.82 -14.74
CA GLY A 3 -0.50 -5.80 -14.33
C GLY A 3 0.42 -5.31 -13.23
N GLU A 4 1.06 -6.26 -12.56
CA GLU A 4 2.03 -6.06 -11.49
C GLU A 4 3.41 -6.49 -11.95
N LEU A 5 4.41 -5.71 -11.60
CA LEU A 5 5.81 -6.03 -11.88
C LEU A 5 6.32 -7.05 -10.88
N ILE A 6 6.95 -8.10 -11.38
CA ILE A 6 7.82 -8.99 -10.61
C ILE A 6 9.24 -8.83 -11.15
N GLU A 7 10.16 -8.44 -10.29
CA GLU A 7 11.58 -8.29 -10.60
C GLU A 7 12.37 -9.18 -9.64
N ILE A 8 13.19 -10.07 -10.20
CA ILE A 8 14.05 -10.99 -9.47
C ILE A 8 15.49 -10.60 -9.78
N GLU A 9 16.30 -10.43 -8.75
CA GLU A 9 17.73 -10.16 -8.86
C GLU A 9 18.44 -10.92 -7.74
N GLU A 10 19.32 -11.84 -8.11
CA GLU A 10 19.99 -12.72 -7.17
C GLU A 10 18.98 -13.47 -6.27
N ASN A 11 19.06 -13.29 -4.96
CA ASN A 11 18.16 -13.89 -3.99
C ASN A 11 17.02 -12.98 -3.55
N LYS A 12 16.70 -11.93 -4.31
CA LYS A 12 15.63 -10.99 -3.98
C LYS A 12 14.55 -10.97 -5.04
N MET A 13 13.33 -10.95 -4.59
CA MET A 13 12.17 -10.70 -5.44
C MET A 13 11.46 -9.43 -4.97
N LYS A 14 11.26 -8.51 -5.90
CA LYS A 14 10.49 -7.27 -5.70
C LYS A 14 9.20 -7.37 -6.50
N VAL A 15 8.09 -7.13 -5.85
CA VAL A 15 6.76 -7.06 -6.47
C VAL A 15 6.24 -5.64 -6.36
N VAL A 16 5.80 -5.07 -7.49
CA VAL A 16 5.29 -3.70 -7.54
C VAL A 16 3.91 -3.67 -8.18
N SER A 17 2.97 -3.09 -7.47
CA SER A 17 1.63 -2.76 -7.96
C SER A 17 1.40 -1.27 -7.91
N LEU A 18 0.76 -0.70 -8.92
CA LEU A 18 0.41 0.72 -8.92
C LEU A 18 -0.90 1.00 -9.67
N ASP A 19 -1.58 2.04 -9.23
CA ASP A 19 -2.61 2.74 -9.98
C ASP A 19 -2.26 4.24 -10.06
N GLY A 20 -3.07 5.09 -10.60
CA GLY A 20 -2.72 6.52 -10.75
C GLY A 20 -2.58 7.32 -9.42
N HIS A 21 -2.78 6.69 -8.26
CA HIS A 21 -2.87 7.38 -6.96
C HIS A 21 -2.05 6.75 -5.85
N ARG A 22 -1.58 5.53 -6.02
CA ARG A 22 -0.83 4.79 -5.01
C ARG A 22 0.13 3.78 -5.63
N ILE A 23 1.17 3.43 -4.89
CA ILE A 23 2.14 2.39 -5.24
C ILE A 23 2.27 1.46 -4.03
N SER A 24 2.32 0.16 -4.29
CA SER A 24 2.66 -0.86 -3.32
C SER A 24 3.90 -1.60 -3.80
N ILE A 25 4.88 -1.74 -2.92
CA ILE A 25 6.11 -2.50 -3.16
C ILE A 25 6.26 -3.51 -2.04
N ARG A 26 6.54 -4.77 -2.41
CA ARG A 26 6.96 -5.82 -1.49
C ARG A 26 8.31 -6.37 -1.93
N ASN A 27 9.20 -6.55 -0.97
CA ASN A 27 10.49 -7.19 -1.15
C ASN A 27 10.50 -8.51 -0.36
N ILE A 28 10.97 -9.57 -1.00
CA ILE A 28 10.98 -10.94 -0.46
C ILE A 28 12.38 -11.51 -0.71
N ASP A 29 12.95 -12.13 0.32
CA ASP A 29 14.18 -12.89 0.19
C ASP A 29 13.86 -14.31 -0.30
N LEU A 30 14.50 -14.72 -1.39
CA LEU A 30 14.36 -16.04 -1.99
C LEU A 30 15.37 -17.03 -1.37
N LYS A 31 15.01 -18.32 -1.36
CA LYS A 31 15.89 -19.40 -0.84
C LYS A 31 17.15 -19.56 -1.64
N ASN A 32 17.11 -19.30 -2.94
CA ASN A 32 18.20 -19.47 -3.89
C ASN A 32 18.47 -18.19 -4.67
N SER A 33 19.63 -18.13 -5.32
CA SER A 33 19.99 -17.06 -6.24
C SER A 33 19.55 -17.42 -7.65
N TYR A 34 19.03 -16.44 -8.39
CA TYR A 34 18.50 -16.58 -9.74
C TYR A 34 19.05 -15.48 -10.65
N ASP A 35 19.06 -15.74 -11.94
CA ASP A 35 19.36 -14.73 -12.96
C ASP A 35 18.33 -13.61 -12.92
N HIS A 36 18.78 -12.40 -13.29
CA HIS A 36 17.88 -11.24 -13.36
C HIS A 36 16.71 -11.50 -14.31
N LYS A 37 15.51 -11.36 -13.76
CA LYS A 37 14.24 -11.44 -14.51
C LYS A 37 13.34 -10.29 -14.15
N LYS A 38 12.70 -9.72 -15.14
CA LYS A 38 11.73 -8.62 -14.98
C LYS A 38 10.53 -8.89 -15.87
N VAL A 39 9.38 -9.12 -15.26
CA VAL A 39 8.15 -9.50 -15.96
C VAL A 39 6.95 -8.74 -15.42
N VAL A 40 5.93 -8.56 -16.26
CA VAL A 40 4.66 -7.96 -15.86
C VAL A 40 3.56 -9.02 -15.90
N VAL A 41 3.00 -9.32 -14.74
CA VAL A 41 1.96 -10.34 -14.55
C VAL A 41 0.60 -9.66 -14.51
N PRO A 42 -0.43 -10.17 -15.21
CA PRO A 42 -1.78 -9.62 -15.09
C PRO A 42 -2.26 -9.64 -13.63
N GLY A 43 -2.70 -8.49 -13.11
CA GLY A 43 -3.18 -8.37 -11.72
C GLY A 43 -4.36 -9.31 -11.42
N LYS A 44 -5.20 -9.60 -12.44
CA LYS A 44 -6.28 -10.58 -12.32
C LYS A 44 -5.74 -11.99 -12.02
N THR A 45 -4.63 -12.38 -12.65
CA THR A 45 -4.00 -13.69 -12.37
C THR A 45 -3.55 -13.78 -10.92
N LEU A 46 -2.83 -12.77 -10.42
CA LEU A 46 -2.38 -12.75 -9.03
C LEU A 46 -3.56 -12.72 -8.05
N GLN A 47 -4.61 -11.99 -8.38
CA GLN A 47 -5.84 -11.96 -7.58
C GLN A 47 -6.53 -13.34 -7.52
N GLU A 48 -6.58 -14.09 -8.62
CA GLU A 48 -7.18 -15.44 -8.61
C GLU A 48 -6.24 -16.42 -7.86
N VAL A 49 -4.93 -16.36 -8.07
CA VAL A 49 -3.96 -17.19 -7.32
C VAL A 49 -4.11 -16.94 -5.83
N SER A 50 -4.18 -15.68 -5.38
CA SER A 50 -4.31 -15.34 -3.95
C SER A 50 -5.58 -15.88 -3.30
N LYS A 51 -6.67 -16.10 -4.06
CA LYS A 51 -7.93 -16.65 -3.54
C LYS A 51 -7.90 -18.16 -3.33
N ILE A 52 -7.07 -18.86 -4.09
CA ILE A 52 -6.99 -20.33 -4.05
C ILE A 52 -5.79 -20.84 -3.25
N LEU A 53 -4.87 -19.97 -2.86
CA LEU A 53 -3.82 -20.32 -1.91
C LEU A 53 -4.42 -20.56 -0.51
N SER A 54 -3.97 -21.59 0.17
CA SER A 54 -4.44 -21.97 1.51
C SER A 54 -4.10 -20.93 2.58
N GLY A 55 -3.04 -20.15 2.36
CA GLY A 55 -2.55 -19.12 3.29
C GLY A 55 -1.76 -19.65 4.49
N ASN A 56 -1.37 -20.94 4.49
CA ASN A 56 -0.48 -21.45 5.51
C ASN A 56 0.96 -20.97 5.24
N ALA A 57 1.67 -20.58 6.30
CA ALA A 57 3.02 -20.04 6.18
C ALA A 57 4.07 -21.08 5.68
N ASP A 58 3.77 -22.37 5.86
CA ASP A 58 4.65 -23.47 5.47
C ASP A 58 4.40 -23.96 4.04
N ASP A 59 3.35 -23.46 3.36
CA ASP A 59 3.04 -23.87 2.01
C ASP A 59 4.03 -23.25 1.01
N GLU A 60 4.50 -24.06 0.10
CA GLU A 60 5.43 -23.63 -0.95
C GLU A 60 4.67 -23.37 -2.26
N VAL A 61 5.00 -22.25 -2.89
CA VAL A 61 4.54 -21.92 -4.25
C VAL A 61 5.74 -21.94 -5.18
N ASN A 62 5.76 -22.84 -6.15
CA ASN A 62 6.77 -22.83 -7.20
C ASN A 62 6.34 -21.89 -8.32
N ILE A 63 7.23 -20.97 -8.69
CA ILE A 63 6.99 -19.99 -9.74
C ILE A 63 7.97 -20.26 -10.89
N TYR A 64 7.43 -20.54 -12.08
CA TYR A 64 8.24 -20.71 -13.28
C TYR A 64 7.97 -19.59 -14.26
N LEU A 65 9.04 -19.03 -14.81
CA LEU A 65 9.02 -17.95 -15.78
C LEU A 65 9.58 -18.41 -17.12
N SER A 66 8.83 -18.23 -18.17
CA SER A 66 9.28 -18.33 -19.55
C SER A 66 9.23 -16.96 -20.23
N ASP A 67 9.53 -16.88 -21.51
CA ASP A 67 9.58 -15.60 -22.23
C ASP A 67 8.23 -14.88 -22.25
N ASN A 68 7.13 -15.61 -22.23
CA ASN A 68 5.77 -15.02 -22.36
C ASN A 68 4.74 -15.62 -21.40
N HIS A 69 5.13 -16.51 -20.49
CA HIS A 69 4.23 -17.10 -19.50
C HIS A 69 4.84 -17.12 -18.11
N ILE A 70 3.97 -17.05 -17.11
CA ILE A 70 4.24 -17.39 -15.71
C ILE A 70 3.39 -18.59 -15.31
N VAL A 71 3.98 -19.51 -14.57
CA VAL A 71 3.30 -20.69 -14.02
C VAL A 71 3.44 -20.68 -12.52
N PHE A 72 2.35 -20.87 -11.81
CA PHE A 72 2.31 -21.07 -10.36
C PHE A 72 1.90 -22.51 -10.11
N GLU A 73 2.70 -23.23 -9.31
CA GLU A 73 2.38 -24.58 -8.87
C GLU A 73 2.39 -24.65 -7.34
N PHE A 74 1.30 -25.13 -6.79
CA PHE A 74 1.13 -25.35 -5.36
C PHE A 74 0.09 -26.45 -5.15
N ASP A 75 0.30 -27.29 -4.18
CA ASP A 75 -0.50 -28.48 -3.93
C ASP A 75 -0.68 -29.32 -5.22
N ASN A 76 -1.91 -29.58 -5.60
CA ASN A 76 -2.28 -30.26 -6.85
C ASN A 76 -2.77 -29.27 -7.93
N THR A 77 -2.42 -28.00 -7.81
CA THR A 77 -2.93 -26.92 -8.67
C THR A 77 -1.81 -26.33 -9.51
N THR A 78 -2.06 -26.16 -10.79
CA THR A 78 -1.18 -25.43 -11.72
C THR A 78 -1.97 -24.29 -12.36
N VAL A 79 -1.48 -23.07 -12.20
CA VAL A 79 -2.05 -21.87 -12.84
C VAL A 79 -1.07 -21.33 -13.86
N VAL A 80 -1.49 -21.26 -15.11
CA VAL A 80 -0.69 -20.72 -16.23
C VAL A 80 -1.29 -19.39 -16.66
N SER A 81 -0.46 -18.36 -16.78
CA SER A 81 -0.87 -17.04 -17.26
C SER A 81 0.11 -16.48 -18.26
N ARG A 82 -0.42 -15.77 -19.25
CA ARG A 82 0.41 -15.02 -20.19
C ARG A 82 0.89 -13.72 -19.55
N LEU A 83 2.18 -13.40 -19.77
CA LEU A 83 2.77 -12.13 -19.33
C LEU A 83 2.28 -10.96 -20.17
N ILE A 84 2.28 -9.77 -19.61
CA ILE A 84 1.98 -8.52 -20.32
C ILE A 84 3.27 -8.01 -20.94
N GLU A 85 3.26 -7.79 -22.25
CA GLU A 85 4.39 -7.22 -22.97
C GLU A 85 4.50 -5.71 -22.74
N GLY A 86 5.73 -5.19 -22.68
CA GLY A 86 6.03 -3.76 -22.58
C GLY A 86 6.80 -3.39 -21.31
N GLU A 87 7.26 -2.15 -21.27
CA GLU A 87 7.97 -1.61 -20.11
C GLU A 87 7.00 -1.26 -18.98
N TYR A 88 7.39 -1.58 -17.74
CA TYR A 88 6.68 -1.12 -16.56
C TYR A 88 7.06 0.31 -16.22
N PHE A 89 6.17 1.02 -15.52
CA PHE A 89 6.41 2.40 -15.12
C PHE A 89 7.63 2.50 -14.19
N LYS A 90 8.49 3.49 -14.43
CA LYS A 90 9.70 3.73 -13.62
C LYS A 90 9.31 4.43 -12.32
N ILE A 91 9.29 3.70 -11.23
CA ILE A 91 8.85 4.18 -9.90
C ILE A 91 9.98 4.82 -9.10
N GLU A 92 11.24 4.59 -9.44
CA GLU A 92 12.41 4.99 -8.67
C GLU A 92 12.43 6.50 -8.38
N GLN A 93 11.98 7.30 -9.35
CA GLN A 93 11.90 8.76 -9.22
C GLN A 93 10.83 9.24 -8.22
N MET A 94 9.88 8.38 -7.89
CA MET A 94 8.80 8.68 -6.93
C MET A 94 9.14 8.28 -5.51
N LEU A 95 10.16 7.44 -5.33
CA LEU A 95 10.60 6.95 -4.02
C LEU A 95 11.56 7.94 -3.40
N SER A 96 11.10 8.73 -2.44
CA SER A 96 11.92 9.64 -1.65
C SER A 96 12.15 9.08 -0.25
N SER A 97 13.36 9.26 0.28
CA SER A 97 13.67 9.00 1.68
C SER A 97 13.53 10.24 2.57
N ALA A 98 13.39 11.44 1.98
CA ALA A 98 13.25 12.68 2.72
C ALA A 98 11.85 12.78 3.34
N TYR A 99 11.79 13.25 4.59
CA TYR A 99 10.55 13.57 5.27
C TYR A 99 10.74 14.77 6.22
N ASP A 100 9.69 15.53 6.42
CA ASP A 100 9.61 16.63 7.39
C ASP A 100 8.79 16.22 8.61
N THR A 101 7.95 15.20 8.45
CA THR A 101 7.07 14.66 9.50
C THR A 101 7.11 13.13 9.45
N LYS A 102 7.42 12.51 10.59
CA LYS A 102 7.32 11.07 10.82
C LYS A 102 6.30 10.84 11.93
N VAL A 103 5.40 9.89 11.73
CA VAL A 103 4.38 9.49 12.69
C VAL A 103 4.48 8.00 12.92
N LYS A 104 4.62 7.57 14.17
CA LYS A 104 4.49 6.18 14.57
C LYS A 104 3.13 5.99 15.26
N ILE A 105 2.36 5.02 14.80
CA ILE A 105 0.97 4.83 15.21
C ILE A 105 0.60 3.35 15.25
N ASN A 106 -0.29 2.97 16.17
CA ASN A 106 -0.85 1.62 16.19
C ASN A 106 -1.68 1.39 14.90
N ARG A 107 -1.30 0.35 14.15
CA ARG A 107 -1.89 0.01 12.85
C ARG A 107 -3.39 -0.28 12.96
N ARG A 108 -3.78 -1.07 13.97
CA ARG A 108 -5.17 -1.50 14.14
C ARG A 108 -6.06 -0.33 14.51
N GLU A 109 -5.59 0.52 15.42
CA GLU A 109 -6.33 1.70 15.85
C GLU A 109 -6.58 2.66 14.68
N LEU A 110 -5.54 2.92 13.88
CA LEU A 110 -5.68 3.74 12.66
C LEU A 110 -6.65 3.11 11.65
N LEU A 111 -6.53 1.80 11.40
CA LEU A 111 -7.42 1.08 10.49
C LEU A 111 -8.87 1.14 10.95
N ASP A 112 -9.14 0.83 12.21
CA ASP A 112 -10.48 0.80 12.77
C ASP A 112 -11.13 2.20 12.77
N SER A 113 -10.35 3.26 13.04
CA SER A 113 -10.81 4.65 12.95
C SER A 113 -11.18 5.06 11.52
N ILE A 114 -10.35 4.70 10.56
CA ILE A 114 -10.64 4.97 9.14
C ILE A 114 -11.86 4.16 8.66
N ASP A 115 -11.96 2.89 9.03
CA ASP A 115 -13.12 2.05 8.69
C ASP A 115 -14.42 2.66 9.26
N ARG A 116 -14.44 3.11 10.53
CA ARG A 116 -15.60 3.82 11.09
C ARG A 116 -15.94 5.09 10.33
N ALA A 117 -14.94 5.88 9.96
CA ALA A 117 -15.13 7.10 9.18
C ALA A 117 -15.84 6.83 7.84
N THR A 118 -15.52 5.72 7.17
CA THR A 118 -16.11 5.37 5.88
C THR A 118 -17.61 5.05 5.96
N LEU A 119 -18.14 4.68 7.12
CA LEU A 119 -19.57 4.39 7.30
C LEU A 119 -20.46 5.62 7.05
N LEU A 120 -19.89 6.83 7.17
CA LEU A 120 -20.59 8.08 6.89
C LEU A 120 -20.62 8.45 5.40
N VAL A 121 -19.85 7.75 4.56
CA VAL A 121 -19.69 8.04 3.14
C VAL A 121 -20.48 7.04 2.32
N LYS A 122 -21.33 7.52 1.41
CA LYS A 122 -22.04 6.65 0.47
C LYS A 122 -21.07 6.04 -0.53
N GLU A 123 -21.37 4.84 -0.98
CA GLU A 123 -20.65 4.19 -2.07
C GLU A 123 -20.64 5.11 -3.31
N GLY A 124 -19.43 5.42 -3.82
CA GLY A 124 -19.23 6.34 -4.95
C GLY A 124 -18.90 7.79 -4.56
N ASP A 125 -19.15 8.20 -3.32
CA ASP A 125 -18.74 9.52 -2.83
C ASP A 125 -17.21 9.55 -2.57
N LYS A 126 -16.52 10.46 -3.23
CA LYS A 126 -15.06 10.64 -3.08
C LYS A 126 -14.73 11.60 -1.92
N LYS A 127 -15.24 11.31 -0.72
CA LYS A 127 -14.95 12.14 0.46
C LYS A 127 -13.59 11.77 1.06
N PRO A 128 -12.67 12.74 1.22
CA PRO A 128 -11.40 12.48 1.87
C PRO A 128 -11.56 12.33 3.38
N ILE A 129 -10.70 11.54 3.99
CA ILE A 129 -10.35 11.69 5.40
C ILE A 129 -9.32 12.82 5.50
N ILE A 130 -9.46 13.65 6.52
CA ILE A 130 -8.53 14.73 6.85
C ILE A 130 -7.78 14.30 8.11
N MET A 131 -6.46 14.29 8.01
CA MET A 131 -5.55 14.01 9.11
C MET A 131 -4.88 15.30 9.55
N ASN A 132 -5.20 15.76 10.75
CA ASN A 132 -4.51 16.88 11.40
C ASN A 132 -3.55 16.29 12.43
N ILE A 133 -2.26 16.33 12.11
CA ILE A 133 -1.19 15.71 12.87
C ILE A 133 -0.45 16.80 13.63
N THR A 134 -0.52 16.73 14.95
CA THR A 134 0.14 17.63 15.90
C THR A 134 0.96 16.81 16.91
N ASP A 135 1.59 17.46 17.88
CA ASP A 135 2.38 16.73 18.88
C ASP A 135 1.50 15.80 19.72
N GLY A 136 1.82 14.51 19.67
CA GLY A 136 1.14 13.45 20.42
C GLY A 136 -0.23 13.05 19.90
N ASN A 137 -0.80 13.73 18.89
CA ASN A 137 -2.18 13.50 18.44
C ASN A 137 -2.32 13.50 16.93
N LEU A 138 -3.07 12.54 16.42
CA LEU A 138 -3.64 12.53 15.08
C LEU A 138 -5.15 12.71 15.20
N GLU A 139 -5.65 13.87 14.81
CA GLU A 139 -7.09 14.14 14.67
C GLU A 139 -7.54 13.70 13.28
N LEU A 140 -8.40 12.69 13.21
CA LEU A 140 -8.98 12.17 11.98
C LEU A 140 -10.39 12.70 11.81
N LYS A 141 -10.65 13.38 10.70
CA LYS A 141 -11.96 13.96 10.38
C LYS A 141 -12.48 13.47 9.05
N ILE A 142 -13.78 13.30 8.98
CA ILE A 142 -14.53 13.16 7.74
C ILE A 142 -15.85 13.93 7.85
N SER A 143 -16.28 14.53 6.74
CA SER A 143 -17.58 15.22 6.64
C SER A 143 -18.28 14.79 5.36
N SER A 144 -19.55 14.42 5.50
CA SER A 144 -20.41 14.02 4.40
C SER A 144 -21.83 14.62 4.58
N PHE A 145 -22.71 14.35 3.62
CA PHE A 145 -24.13 14.72 3.77
C PHE A 145 -24.81 13.99 4.94
N ASN A 146 -24.35 12.79 5.28
CA ASN A 146 -24.95 11.96 6.34
C ASN A 146 -24.47 12.33 7.75
N GLY A 147 -23.47 13.20 7.87
CA GLY A 147 -22.89 13.60 9.14
C GLY A 147 -21.39 13.80 9.07
N SER A 148 -20.81 14.04 10.22
CA SER A 148 -19.36 14.18 10.40
C SER A 148 -18.89 13.32 11.56
N MET A 149 -17.63 12.90 11.46
CA MET A 149 -16.92 12.18 12.50
C MET A 149 -15.60 12.90 12.78
N LYS A 150 -15.22 12.92 14.05
CA LYS A 150 -13.93 13.36 14.52
C LYS A 150 -13.44 12.35 15.56
N GLU A 151 -12.26 11.80 15.36
CA GLU A 151 -11.57 10.93 16.32
C GLU A 151 -10.15 11.43 16.54
N ASP A 152 -9.68 11.29 17.77
CA ASP A 152 -8.32 11.59 18.18
C ASP A 152 -7.61 10.27 18.47
N ILE A 153 -6.40 10.09 17.92
CA ILE A 153 -5.57 8.89 18.05
C ILE A 153 -4.22 9.30 18.60
N ASP A 154 -3.76 8.63 19.64
CA ASP A 154 -2.44 8.85 20.21
C ASP A 154 -1.33 8.41 19.26
N ILE A 155 -0.33 9.26 19.07
CA ILE A 155 0.80 9.01 18.17
C ILE A 155 2.13 9.43 18.77
N ALA A 156 3.21 8.85 18.27
CA ALA A 156 4.54 9.42 18.43
C ALA A 156 4.92 10.17 17.15
N LYS A 157 5.15 11.49 17.25
CA LYS A 157 5.48 12.35 16.11
C LYS A 157 6.90 12.90 16.23
N GLU A 158 7.59 12.93 15.10
CA GLU A 158 8.83 13.66 14.89
C GLU A 158 8.63 14.68 13.77
N GLY A 159 9.17 15.88 13.92
CA GLY A 159 9.15 16.92 12.90
C GLY A 159 7.93 17.84 12.95
N LYS A 160 7.49 18.36 11.81
CA LYS A 160 6.48 19.42 11.69
C LYS A 160 5.04 18.92 11.86
N ASP A 161 4.17 19.81 12.28
CA ASP A 161 2.73 19.59 12.20
C ASP A 161 2.28 19.60 10.74
N ILE A 162 1.26 18.80 10.43
CA ILE A 162 0.76 18.69 9.06
C ILE A 162 -0.76 18.44 9.04
N LEU A 163 -1.44 19.14 8.13
CA LEU A 163 -2.84 18.93 7.80
C LEU A 163 -2.91 18.40 6.36
N ILE A 164 -3.40 17.18 6.18
CA ILE A 164 -3.34 16.49 4.89
C ILE A 164 -4.60 15.61 4.69
N GLY A 165 -5.06 15.49 3.44
CA GLY A 165 -6.24 14.71 3.10
C GLY A 165 -5.91 13.51 2.22
N PHE A 166 -6.62 12.39 2.43
CA PHE A 166 -6.43 11.17 1.66
C PHE A 166 -7.75 10.48 1.31
N ASN A 167 -7.72 9.65 0.27
CA ASN A 167 -8.78 8.68 0.05
C ASN A 167 -8.68 7.57 1.12
N PRO A 168 -9.70 7.38 1.98
CA PRO A 168 -9.66 6.42 3.08
C PRO A 168 -9.39 5.00 2.61
N LYS A 169 -9.94 4.60 1.46
CA LYS A 169 -9.79 3.26 0.90
C LYS A 169 -8.32 2.87 0.69
N PHE A 170 -7.47 3.82 0.29
CA PHE A 170 -6.06 3.52 0.03
C PHE A 170 -5.29 3.18 1.30
N PHE A 171 -5.62 3.85 2.42
CA PHE A 171 -5.08 3.50 3.73
C PHE A 171 -5.62 2.15 4.22
N ILE A 172 -6.93 1.93 4.11
CA ILE A 172 -7.56 0.66 4.49
C ILE A 172 -6.90 -0.52 3.76
N ASP A 173 -6.76 -0.43 2.44
CA ASP A 173 -6.17 -1.49 1.62
C ASP A 173 -4.71 -1.77 2.04
N ALA A 174 -3.92 -0.72 2.33
CA ALA A 174 -2.54 -0.87 2.79
C ALA A 174 -2.46 -1.47 4.21
N LEU A 175 -3.22 -0.92 5.16
CA LEU A 175 -3.15 -1.32 6.57
C LEU A 175 -3.67 -2.75 6.82
N ARG A 176 -4.57 -3.26 5.96
CA ARG A 176 -5.10 -4.63 6.08
C ARG A 176 -4.10 -5.73 5.75
N VAL A 177 -3.06 -5.41 4.96
CA VAL A 177 -2.06 -6.38 4.50
C VAL A 177 -0.68 -6.18 5.15
N ILE A 178 -0.61 -5.31 6.14
CA ILE A 178 0.55 -5.11 7.02
C ILE A 178 0.30 -5.93 8.29
N ASP A 179 1.28 -6.73 8.71
CA ASP A 179 1.16 -7.60 9.88
C ASP A 179 1.70 -6.93 11.16
N GLU A 180 2.55 -5.92 11.01
CA GLU A 180 3.16 -5.19 12.13
C GLU A 180 2.10 -4.50 12.99
N GLU A 181 2.30 -4.48 14.31
CA GLU A 181 1.40 -3.83 15.28
C GLU A 181 1.44 -2.31 15.15
N GLU A 182 2.60 -1.76 14.83
CA GLU A 182 2.82 -0.33 14.62
C GLU A 182 3.30 -0.06 13.19
N VAL A 183 2.87 1.07 12.64
CA VAL A 183 3.32 1.54 11.33
C VAL A 183 3.91 2.94 11.43
N SER A 184 4.86 3.23 10.53
CA SER A 184 5.45 4.56 10.40
C SER A 184 4.96 5.24 9.13
N LEU A 185 4.40 6.44 9.29
CA LEU A 185 3.97 7.31 8.20
C LEU A 185 5.02 8.41 7.98
N TYR A 186 5.43 8.62 6.75
CA TYR A 186 6.44 9.63 6.41
C TYR A 186 5.86 10.61 5.41
N MET A 187 5.93 11.90 5.69
CA MET A 187 5.37 12.98 4.89
C MET A 187 6.34 14.15 4.80
N VAL A 188 6.36 14.84 3.67
CA VAL A 188 7.17 16.06 3.46
C VAL A 188 6.30 17.31 3.61
N ASN A 189 5.16 17.34 2.93
CA ASN A 189 4.23 18.46 2.94
C ASN A 189 2.81 18.00 2.50
N PRO A 190 1.77 18.84 2.62
CA PRO A 190 0.40 18.44 2.30
C PRO A 190 0.11 18.09 0.83
N LYS A 191 1.06 18.33 -0.08
CA LYS A 191 0.92 18.03 -1.53
C LYS A 191 1.81 16.89 -1.99
N ALA A 192 2.73 16.43 -1.15
CA ALA A 192 3.62 15.30 -1.42
C ALA A 192 2.99 13.98 -0.96
N PRO A 193 3.42 12.84 -1.51
CA PRO A 193 2.94 11.54 -1.08
C PRO A 193 3.18 11.27 0.41
N CYS A 194 2.29 10.49 1.02
CA CYS A 194 2.56 9.80 2.28
C CYS A 194 3.16 8.43 1.97
N PHE A 195 4.25 8.09 2.66
CA PHE A 195 4.83 6.76 2.63
C PHE A 195 4.49 6.02 3.92
N ILE A 196 4.10 4.75 3.78
CA ILE A 196 4.02 3.78 4.87
C ILE A 196 5.09 2.74 4.59
N LYS A 197 6.06 2.60 5.47
CA LYS A 197 7.17 1.66 5.28
C LYS A 197 7.69 1.15 6.62
N ASP A 198 8.26 -0.04 6.59
CA ASP A 198 9.03 -0.59 7.69
C ASP A 198 10.49 -0.15 7.62
N ASP A 199 11.22 -0.38 8.72
CA ASP A 199 12.64 -0.04 8.81
C ASP A 199 13.53 -1.04 8.03
N ASP A 200 13.06 -2.27 7.82
CA ASP A 200 13.77 -3.35 7.12
C ASP A 200 13.63 -3.29 5.59
N GLY A 201 12.74 -2.43 5.08
CA GLY A 201 12.48 -2.30 3.64
C GLY A 201 11.72 -3.46 3.01
N LYS A 202 10.98 -4.24 3.81
CA LYS A 202 10.13 -5.35 3.31
C LYS A 202 8.95 -4.85 2.50
N PHE A 203 8.41 -3.69 2.89
CA PHE A 203 7.32 -3.05 2.16
C PHE A 203 7.44 -1.53 2.09
N ILE A 204 6.88 -0.98 1.03
CA ILE A 204 6.68 0.47 0.86
C ILE A 204 5.30 0.66 0.23
N TYR A 205 4.46 1.44 0.90
CA TYR A 205 3.25 2.01 0.30
C TYR A 205 3.45 3.51 0.10
N LEU A 206 3.10 3.99 -1.09
CA LEU A 206 3.05 5.40 -1.43
C LEU A 206 1.60 5.75 -1.74
N ILE A 207 1.04 6.74 -1.07
CA ILE A 207 -0.34 7.19 -1.24
C ILE A 207 -0.33 8.69 -1.54
N LEU A 208 -0.88 9.07 -2.69
CA LEU A 208 -1.01 10.47 -3.06
C LEU A 208 -2.11 11.14 -2.23
N PRO A 209 -1.88 12.37 -1.72
CA PRO A 209 -2.90 13.14 -1.06
C PRO A 209 -3.97 13.63 -2.03
N VAL A 210 -5.11 14.00 -1.50
CA VAL A 210 -6.20 14.63 -2.24
C VAL A 210 -6.41 16.06 -1.77
N ASN A 211 -6.78 16.94 -2.68
CA ASN A 211 -7.13 18.32 -2.33
C ASN A 211 -8.47 18.35 -1.56
N PHE A 212 -8.54 19.15 -0.54
CA PHE A 212 -9.75 19.42 0.24
C PHE A 212 -9.84 20.90 0.64
N ASN A 213 -11.05 21.39 0.87
CA ASN A 213 -11.26 22.74 1.39
C ASN A 213 -11.30 22.69 2.91
N ALA A 214 -10.28 23.24 3.57
CA ALA A 214 -10.22 23.31 5.03
C ALA A 214 -11.35 24.13 5.68
N ALA A 215 -12.04 24.97 4.90
CA ALA A 215 -13.14 25.81 5.38
C ALA A 215 -14.52 25.12 5.38
N THR A 216 -14.65 23.95 4.80
CA THR A 216 -15.94 23.23 4.63
C THR A 216 -15.97 21.85 5.33
N ASN A 217 -14.95 21.52 6.09
CA ASN A 217 -14.83 20.21 6.80
C ASN A 217 -14.62 20.38 8.30
#